data_05e31bc452256942b3f4d021d6ea379f
#
_entry.id   05e31bc452256942b3f4d021d6ea379f
#
_cell.length_a   1.000
_cell.length_b   1.000
_cell.length_c   1.000
_cell.angle_alpha   90.00
_cell.angle_beta   90.00
_cell.angle_gamma   90.00
#
_symmetry.space_group_name_H-M   'P 1'
#
loop_
_entity.id
_entity.type
_entity.pdbx_description
1 polymer ?
#
loop_
_entity_poly.entity_id
_entity_poly.type
_entity_poly.pdbx_seq_one_letter_code
_entity_poly.pdbx_strand_id
1 'polypeptide(L)'
;MWIFTKHGFLSVVQHNSMESYFQVKSRVIEPLEILWPEHDIEVISWADYRFRITIRKEEVVPVLANEINVIDYNSFKNQCEKDEWYH
;
A
#
# COMPACT_ATOMS: atom_id res chain seq x y z
N MET A 1 4.40 7.47 5.85
CA MET A 1 2.95 7.70 5.91
C MET A 1 2.22 6.37 5.87
N TRP A 2 1.25 6.22 6.71
CA TRP A 2 0.42 5.02 6.74
C TRP A 2 -0.93 5.32 6.12
N ILE A 3 -1.37 4.44 5.22
CA ILE A 3 -2.61 4.63 4.48
C ILE A 3 -3.40 3.34 4.57
N PHE A 4 -4.68 3.45 4.93
CA PHE A 4 -5.57 2.31 4.94
C PHE A 4 -6.51 2.40 3.75
N THR A 5 -6.33 1.49 2.79
CA THR A 5 -7.20 1.41 1.61
C THR A 5 -8.19 0.26 1.77
N LYS A 6 -9.20 0.22 0.92
CA LYS A 6 -10.14 -0.91 0.92
C LYS A 6 -9.46 -2.25 0.57
N HIS A 7 -8.24 -2.21 0.04
CA HIS A 7 -7.46 -3.41 -0.28
C HIS A 7 -6.50 -3.80 0.82
N GLY A 8 -6.31 -2.94 1.82
CA GLY A 8 -5.45 -3.20 2.96
C GLY A 8 -4.60 -2.02 3.36
N PHE A 9 -3.76 -2.27 4.34
CA PHE A 9 -2.93 -1.26 4.97
C PHE A 9 -1.59 -1.14 4.27
N LEU A 10 -1.16 0.10 4.02
CA LEU A 10 0.11 0.40 3.36
C LEU A 10 0.96 1.33 4.20
N SER A 11 2.27 1.10 4.16
CA SER A 11 3.26 2.06 4.65
C SER A 11 3.99 2.64 3.46
N VAL A 12 3.93 3.96 3.28
CA VAL A 12 4.58 4.67 2.19
C VAL A 12 5.67 5.54 2.77
N VAL A 13 6.92 5.29 2.37
CA VAL A 13 8.07 6.04 2.86
C VAL A 13 8.97 6.45 1.70
N GLN A 14 9.75 7.50 1.92
CA GLN A 14 10.78 7.93 0.99
C GLN A 14 11.85 6.85 0.90
N HIS A 15 12.29 6.53 -0.31
CA HIS A 15 13.42 5.62 -0.48
C HIS A 15 14.70 6.25 0.10
N ASN A 16 15.53 5.44 0.73
CA ASN A 16 16.73 5.93 1.44
C ASN A 16 17.75 6.61 0.53
N SER A 17 17.90 6.12 -0.69
CA SER A 17 18.96 6.60 -1.59
C SER A 17 18.46 7.07 -2.95
N MET A 18 17.19 6.86 -3.27
CA MET A 18 16.61 7.24 -4.56
C MET A 18 15.54 8.31 -4.33
N GLU A 19 15.90 9.58 -4.52
CA GLU A 19 15.05 10.72 -4.15
C GLU A 19 13.68 10.76 -4.83
N SER A 20 13.60 10.28 -6.06
CA SER A 20 12.34 10.29 -6.82
C SER A 20 11.48 9.06 -6.57
N TYR A 21 11.85 8.22 -5.62
CA TYR A 21 11.19 6.95 -5.38
C TYR A 21 10.64 6.86 -3.97
N PHE A 22 9.50 6.18 -3.88
CA PHE A 22 8.95 5.71 -2.61
C PHE A 22 9.21 4.22 -2.45
N GLN A 23 9.24 3.77 -1.20
CA GLN A 23 9.01 2.37 -0.89
C GLN A 23 7.60 2.24 -0.35
N VAL A 24 6.81 1.38 -0.96
CA VAL A 24 5.46 1.06 -0.50
C VAL A 24 5.51 -0.35 0.08
N LYS A 25 5.16 -0.46 1.35
CA LYS A 25 5.29 -1.70 2.12
C LYS A 25 3.95 -2.18 2.61
N SER A 26 3.79 -3.49 2.70
CA SER A 26 2.57 -4.10 3.22
C SER A 26 2.92 -5.37 3.99
N ARG A 27 2.07 -5.73 4.95
CA ARG A 27 2.21 -6.99 5.69
C ARG A 27 1.72 -8.17 4.87
N VAL A 28 0.82 -7.92 3.93
CA VAL A 28 0.26 -8.92 3.03
C VAL A 28 0.48 -8.48 1.59
N ILE A 29 0.48 -9.43 0.66
CA ILE A 29 0.85 -9.14 -0.72
C ILE A 29 -0.28 -8.48 -1.52
N GLU A 30 -1.53 -8.75 -1.17
CA GLU A 30 -2.68 -8.38 -1.98
C GLU A 30 -2.78 -6.91 -2.33
N PRO A 31 -2.60 -5.95 -1.40
CA PRO A 31 -2.72 -4.54 -1.77
C PRO A 31 -1.72 -4.13 -2.84
N LEU A 32 -0.51 -4.65 -2.78
CA LEU A 32 0.51 -4.32 -3.78
C LEU A 32 0.20 -4.92 -5.14
N GLU A 33 -0.30 -6.14 -5.16
CA GLU A 33 -0.69 -6.81 -6.41
C GLU A 33 -1.88 -6.11 -7.08
N ILE A 34 -2.82 -5.62 -6.28
CA ILE A 34 -4.02 -4.97 -6.80
C ILE A 34 -3.72 -3.56 -7.30
N LEU A 35 -2.97 -2.78 -6.53
CA LEU A 35 -2.74 -1.38 -6.82
C LEU A 35 -1.62 -1.16 -7.85
N TRP A 36 -0.60 -1.99 -7.83
CA TRP A 36 0.54 -1.87 -8.75
C TRP A 36 0.92 -3.23 -9.32
N PRO A 37 0.04 -3.85 -10.15
CA PRO A 37 0.26 -5.22 -10.63
C PRO A 37 1.47 -5.39 -11.54
N GLU A 38 1.99 -4.30 -12.10
CA GLU A 38 3.10 -4.35 -13.05
C GLU A 38 4.47 -4.28 -12.37
N HIS A 39 4.50 -4.03 -11.06
CA HIS A 39 5.76 -3.86 -10.33
C HIS A 39 6.17 -5.15 -9.64
N ASP A 40 7.47 -5.38 -9.61
CA ASP A 40 8.04 -6.51 -8.90
C ASP A 40 7.93 -6.27 -7.39
N ILE A 41 7.49 -7.29 -6.69
CA ILE A 41 7.34 -7.23 -5.24
C ILE A 41 8.54 -7.92 -4.60
N GLU A 42 9.27 -7.17 -3.77
CA GLU A 42 10.35 -7.72 -2.98
C GLU A 42 9.78 -8.30 -1.69
N VAL A 43 10.28 -9.47 -1.30
CA VAL A 43 9.84 -10.15 -0.08
C VAL A 43 10.99 -10.19 0.91
N ILE A 44 10.75 -9.66 2.11
CA ILE A 44 11.70 -9.74 3.22
C ILE A 44 11.03 -10.49 4.35
N SER A 45 11.31 -11.78 4.42
CA SER A 45 10.57 -12.72 5.27
C SER A 45 10.67 -12.44 6.77
N TRP A 46 11.71 -11.73 7.21
CA TRP A 46 11.91 -11.42 8.63
C TRP A 46 11.39 -10.03 9.03
N ALA A 47 10.91 -9.24 8.09
CA ALA A 47 10.39 -7.90 8.37
C ALA A 47 8.90 -7.94 8.70
N ASP A 48 8.43 -6.97 9.52
CA ASP A 48 7.00 -6.82 9.81
C ASP A 48 6.21 -6.53 8.54
N TYR A 49 6.71 -5.62 7.71
CA TYR A 49 6.14 -5.35 6.39
C TYR A 49 6.95 -6.13 5.37
N ARG A 50 6.55 -7.38 5.15
CA ARG A 50 7.32 -8.34 4.36
C ARG A 50 7.36 -8.02 2.88
N PHE A 51 6.30 -7.40 2.36
CA PHE A 51 6.15 -7.15 0.94
C PHE A 51 6.36 -5.68 0.66
N ARG A 52 7.18 -5.38 -0.33
CA ARG A 52 7.47 -4.00 -0.69
C ARG A 52 7.77 -3.84 -2.16
N ILE A 53 7.47 -2.64 -2.67
CA ILE A 53 7.88 -2.24 -4.01
C ILE A 53 8.65 -0.93 -3.91
N THR A 54 9.60 -0.75 -4.83
CA THR A 54 10.30 0.52 -5.04
C THR A 54 9.71 1.13 -6.29
N ILE A 55 9.08 2.29 -6.17
CA ILE A 55 8.22 2.82 -7.20
C ILE A 55 8.35 4.35 -7.25
N ARG A 56 8.25 4.92 -8.44
CA ARG A 56 8.36 6.36 -8.61
C ARG A 56 7.19 7.06 -7.96
N LYS A 57 7.46 8.26 -7.41
CA LYS A 57 6.41 9.07 -6.77
C LYS A 57 5.24 9.35 -7.70
N GLU A 58 5.51 9.65 -8.98
CA GLU A 58 4.46 9.94 -9.96
C GLU A 58 3.59 8.74 -10.30
N GLU A 59 4.00 7.53 -9.94
CA GLU A 59 3.18 6.34 -10.11
C GLU A 59 2.37 6.00 -8.86
N VAL A 60 2.80 6.48 -7.69
CA VAL A 60 2.08 6.27 -6.43
C VAL A 60 0.91 7.22 -6.30
N VAL A 61 1.15 8.51 -6.55
CA VAL A 61 0.15 9.56 -6.29
C VAL A 61 -1.16 9.34 -7.05
N PRO A 62 -1.15 9.07 -8.38
CA PRO A 62 -2.41 8.89 -9.10
C PRO A 62 -3.21 7.67 -8.61
N VAL A 63 -2.54 6.60 -8.26
CA VAL A 63 -3.21 5.38 -7.78
C VAL A 63 -3.89 5.64 -6.44
N LEU A 64 -3.20 6.29 -5.52
CA LEU A 64 -3.78 6.62 -4.22
C LEU A 64 -4.88 7.68 -4.35
N ALA A 65 -4.72 8.64 -5.25
CA ALA A 65 -5.76 9.63 -5.53
C ALA A 65 -7.03 8.95 -6.05
N ASN A 66 -6.90 7.96 -6.93
CA ASN A 66 -8.04 7.19 -7.40
C ASN A 66 -8.72 6.43 -6.27
N GLU A 67 -7.95 5.87 -5.35
CA GLU A 67 -8.52 5.18 -4.19
C GLU A 67 -9.34 6.14 -3.32
N ILE A 68 -8.88 7.37 -3.17
CA ILE A 68 -9.64 8.40 -2.45
C ILE A 68 -10.94 8.72 -3.18
N ASN A 69 -10.89 8.86 -4.50
CA ASN A 69 -12.06 9.24 -5.31
C ASN A 69 -13.15 8.19 -5.32
N VAL A 70 -12.82 6.93 -5.09
CA VAL A 70 -13.77 5.83 -5.13
C VAL A 70 -14.16 5.32 -3.73
N ILE A 71 -13.88 6.10 -2.70
CA ILE A 71 -14.24 5.70 -1.34
C ILE A 71 -15.76 5.50 -1.23
N ASP A 72 -16.11 4.31 -0.73
CA ASP A 72 -17.45 3.96 -0.30
C ASP A 72 -17.36 3.67 1.19
N TYR A 73 -17.99 4.51 2.01
CA TYR A 73 -17.85 4.41 3.45
C TYR A 73 -18.24 3.03 3.98
N ASN A 74 -19.32 2.46 3.48
CA ASN A 74 -19.79 1.16 3.98
C ASN A 74 -18.81 0.04 3.61
N SER A 75 -18.34 0.01 2.39
CA SER A 75 -17.34 -0.98 1.96
C SER A 75 -16.02 -0.80 2.69
N PHE A 76 -15.59 0.44 2.87
CA PHE A 76 -14.36 0.75 3.57
C PHE A 76 -14.46 0.30 5.04
N LYS A 77 -15.56 0.60 5.69
CA LYS A 77 -15.80 0.20 7.08
C LYS A 77 -15.79 -1.31 7.24
N ASN A 78 -16.44 -2.03 6.33
CA ASN A 78 -16.46 -3.48 6.37
C ASN A 78 -15.05 -4.07 6.21
N GLN A 79 -14.23 -3.49 5.34
CA GLN A 79 -12.85 -3.93 5.18
C GLN A 79 -12.03 -3.65 6.44
N CYS A 80 -12.22 -2.51 7.08
CA CYS A 80 -11.57 -2.19 8.34
C CYS A 80 -11.91 -3.18 9.44
N GLU A 81 -13.15 -3.61 9.51
CA GLU A 81 -13.60 -4.59 10.51
C GLU A 81 -13.01 -5.96 10.28
N LYS A 82 -12.66 -6.31 9.04
CA LYS A 82 -12.05 -7.59 8.72
C LYS A 82 -10.56 -7.61 9.01
N ASP A 83 -9.92 -6.45 9.04
CA ASP A 83 -8.48 -6.35 9.26
C ASP A 83 -8.20 -6.17 10.75
N GLU A 84 -7.19 -6.84 11.24
CA GLU A 84 -6.88 -6.89 12.67
C GLU A 84 -6.55 -5.52 13.28
N TRP A 85 -6.04 -4.59 12.46
CA TRP A 85 -5.66 -3.28 12.99
C TRP A 85 -6.83 -2.47 13.52
N TYR A 86 -8.03 -2.78 13.05
CA TYR A 86 -9.24 -2.09 13.49
C TYR A 86 -9.59 -2.42 14.94
N HIS A 87 -9.24 -3.60 15.35
CA HIS A 87 -9.53 -4.06 16.71
C HIS A 87 -8.55 -3.48 17.70
#